data_9d10d5f1eecc83744ac6688be289577c
#
_entry.id   9d10d5f1eecc83744ac6688be289577c
#
_cell.length_a   1.000
_cell.length_b   1.000
_cell.length_c   1.000
_cell.angle_alpha   90.00
_cell.angle_beta   90.00
_cell.angle_gamma   90.00
#
_symmetry.space_group_name_H-M   'P 1'
#
loop_
_entity.id
_entity.type
_entity.pdbx_description
1 polymer ?
#
loop_
_entity_poly.entity_id
_entity_poly.type
_entity_poly.pdbx_seq_one_letter_code
_entity_poly.pdbx_strand_id
1 'polypeptide(L)'
;MKKKISLETLRDLGIDTELLMTKNRPEAVDLKTAVTEQLLRRGYSKASIARMLNQDHRIVDYYLRRHNDLFYTDRTYTGVHNLVRKCLTPQPPLP
;
A
#
# COMPACT_ATOMS: atom_id res chain seq x y z
N MET A 1 3.06 -16.93 -13.45
CA MET A 1 2.00 -15.94 -13.75
C MET A 1 2.28 -14.64 -13.01
N LYS A 2 2.07 -13.51 -13.70
CA LYS A 2 2.20 -12.22 -13.03
C LYS A 2 0.99 -11.98 -12.13
N LYS A 3 1.23 -11.60 -10.89
CA LYS A 3 0.16 -11.22 -9.97
C LYS A 3 -0.43 -9.88 -10.38
N LYS A 4 -1.74 -9.80 -10.38
CA LYS A 4 -2.47 -8.56 -10.63
C LYS A 4 -3.22 -8.17 -9.36
N ILE A 5 -3.25 -6.88 -9.09
CA ILE A 5 -3.96 -6.34 -7.94
C ILE A 5 -4.94 -5.27 -8.41
N SER A 6 -6.09 -5.19 -7.78
CA SER A 6 -7.10 -4.18 -8.08
C SER A 6 -7.53 -3.46 -6.81
N LEU A 7 -8.12 -2.27 -6.99
CA LEU A 7 -8.68 -1.52 -5.87
C LEU A 7 -9.80 -2.29 -5.19
N GLU A 8 -10.59 -3.03 -5.98
CA GLU A 8 -11.68 -3.84 -5.42
C GLU A 8 -11.14 -4.90 -4.45
N THR A 9 -10.04 -5.56 -4.82
CA THR A 9 -9.40 -6.53 -3.95
C THR A 9 -8.92 -5.87 -2.66
N LEU A 10 -8.30 -4.70 -2.73
CA LEU A 10 -7.86 -3.98 -1.54
C LEU A 10 -9.02 -3.61 -0.65
N ARG A 11 -10.13 -3.14 -1.23
CA ARG A 11 -11.32 -2.80 -0.46
C ARG A 11 -11.88 -4.02 0.27
N ASP A 12 -11.92 -5.16 -0.40
CA ASP A 12 -12.40 -6.41 0.20
C ASP A 12 -11.51 -6.85 1.37
N LEU A 13 -10.24 -6.48 1.34
CA LEU A 13 -9.29 -6.80 2.42
C LEU A 13 -9.33 -5.77 3.55
N GLY A 14 -10.15 -4.73 3.46
CA GLY A 14 -10.31 -3.74 4.51
C GLY A 14 -9.53 -2.45 4.32
N ILE A 15 -8.90 -2.26 3.16
CA ILE A 15 -8.19 -1.01 2.86
C ILE A 15 -9.21 0.05 2.43
N ASP A 16 -9.08 1.26 2.97
CA ASP A 16 -9.91 2.40 2.58
C ASP A 16 -9.46 2.93 1.22
N THR A 17 -10.09 2.42 0.16
CA THR A 17 -9.70 2.77 -1.20
C THR A 17 -10.12 4.19 -1.58
N GLU A 18 -11.14 4.75 -0.94
CA GLU A 18 -11.51 6.14 -1.18
C GLU A 18 -10.40 7.07 -0.68
N LEU A 19 -9.91 6.83 0.53
CA LEU A 19 -8.77 7.59 1.05
C LEU A 19 -7.53 7.36 0.20
N LEU A 20 -7.27 6.10 -0.18
CA LEU A 20 -6.10 5.74 -0.99
C LEU A 20 -6.05 6.58 -2.27
N MET A 21 -7.19 6.80 -2.91
CA MET A 21 -7.24 7.52 -4.20
C MET A 21 -7.48 9.02 -4.05
N THR A 22 -7.57 9.53 -2.82
CA THR A 22 -7.72 10.96 -2.57
C THR A 22 -6.41 11.68 -2.89
N LYS A 23 -6.51 12.85 -3.52
CA LYS A 23 -5.36 13.69 -3.85
C LYS A 23 -5.13 14.75 -2.77
N ASN A 24 -3.87 15.15 -2.60
CA ASN A 24 -3.47 16.29 -1.77
C ASN A 24 -3.78 16.13 -0.27
N ARG A 25 -3.79 14.90 0.23
CA ARG A 25 -3.97 14.65 1.66
C ARG A 25 -2.80 13.82 2.19
N PRO A 26 -2.17 14.24 3.30
CA PRO A 26 -1.05 13.47 3.88
C PRO A 26 -1.42 12.03 4.21
N GLU A 27 -2.64 11.81 4.71
CA GLU A 27 -3.12 10.47 5.07
C GLU A 27 -3.17 9.56 3.84
N ALA A 28 -3.57 10.12 2.70
CA ALA A 28 -3.63 9.35 1.46
C ALA A 28 -2.22 8.99 0.96
N VAL A 29 -1.26 9.90 1.11
CA VAL A 29 0.12 9.64 0.72
C VAL A 29 0.73 8.57 1.61
N ASP A 30 0.48 8.61 2.91
CA ASP A 30 0.92 7.57 3.85
C ASP A 30 0.34 6.21 3.46
N LEU A 31 -0.96 6.17 3.15
CA LEU A 31 -1.62 4.94 2.77
C LEU A 31 -1.07 4.38 1.46
N LYS A 32 -0.87 5.23 0.45
CA LYS A 32 -0.25 4.81 -0.82
C LYS A 32 1.15 4.26 -0.60
N THR A 33 1.94 4.91 0.24
CA THR A 33 3.29 4.47 0.58
C THR A 33 3.28 3.08 1.21
N ALA A 34 2.42 2.89 2.21
CA ALA A 34 2.32 1.61 2.92
C ALA A 34 1.82 0.50 2.00
N VAL A 35 0.78 0.75 1.21
CA VAL A 35 0.22 -0.24 0.27
C VAL A 35 1.28 -0.64 -0.76
N THR A 36 1.99 0.33 -1.32
CA THR A 36 3.03 0.07 -2.32
C THR A 36 4.12 -0.84 -1.75
N GLU A 37 4.65 -0.50 -0.57
CA GLU A 37 5.71 -1.30 0.04
C GLU A 37 5.23 -2.72 0.34
N GLN A 38 4.05 -2.87 0.90
CA GLN A 38 3.51 -4.18 1.25
C GLN A 38 3.22 -5.04 0.01
N LEU A 39 2.70 -4.45 -1.05
CA LEU A 39 2.42 -5.20 -2.28
C LEU A 39 3.71 -5.66 -2.96
N LEU A 40 4.75 -4.82 -2.95
CA LEU A 40 6.05 -5.23 -3.49
C LEU A 40 6.63 -6.41 -2.71
N ARG A 41 6.52 -6.40 -1.38
CA ARG A 41 6.96 -7.54 -0.55
C ARG A 41 6.26 -8.83 -0.93
N ARG A 42 5.01 -8.72 -1.37
CA ARG A 42 4.19 -9.89 -1.71
C ARG A 42 4.34 -10.33 -3.16
N GLY A 43 5.26 -9.69 -3.89
CA GLY A 43 5.61 -10.13 -5.23
C GLY A 43 4.85 -9.46 -6.37
N TYR A 44 4.08 -8.41 -6.09
CA TYR A 44 3.45 -7.63 -7.15
C TYR A 44 4.47 -6.73 -7.81
N SER A 45 4.33 -6.53 -9.13
CA SER A 45 5.28 -5.70 -9.87
C SER A 45 5.01 -4.22 -9.68
N LYS A 46 6.05 -3.39 -9.86
CA LYS A 46 5.91 -1.94 -9.82
C LYS A 46 4.87 -1.45 -10.82
N ALA A 47 4.86 -2.04 -12.02
CA ALA A 47 3.91 -1.65 -13.06
C ALA A 47 2.47 -1.95 -12.66
N SER A 48 2.21 -3.10 -12.04
CA SER A 48 0.87 -3.46 -11.57
C SER A 48 0.38 -2.51 -10.48
N ILE A 49 1.26 -2.16 -9.55
CA ILE A 49 0.92 -1.25 -8.45
C ILE A 49 0.62 0.15 -9.00
N ALA A 50 1.48 0.66 -9.87
CA ALA A 50 1.29 1.98 -10.47
C ALA A 50 -0.02 2.05 -11.25
N ARG A 51 -0.32 1.00 -12.01
CA ARG A 51 -1.57 0.93 -12.78
C ARG A 51 -2.78 0.95 -11.87
N MET A 52 -2.74 0.19 -10.80
CA MET A 52 -3.81 0.19 -9.80
C MET A 52 -4.04 1.58 -9.21
N LEU A 53 -2.95 2.31 -8.92
CA LEU A 53 -3.02 3.65 -8.37
C LEU A 53 -3.28 4.72 -9.44
N ASN A 54 -3.35 4.34 -10.71
CA ASN A 54 -3.50 5.25 -11.83
C ASN A 54 -2.37 6.30 -11.88
N GLN A 55 -1.14 5.83 -11.67
CA GLN A 55 0.04 6.70 -11.63
C GLN A 55 1.17 6.09 -12.46
N ASP A 56 2.17 6.92 -12.78
CA ASP A 56 3.37 6.47 -13.47
C ASP A 56 4.17 5.53 -12.57
N HIS A 57 4.81 4.50 -13.17
CA HIS A 57 5.58 3.51 -12.40
C HIS A 57 6.74 4.14 -11.60
N ARG A 58 7.22 5.31 -12.00
CA ARG A 58 8.28 6.02 -11.27
C ARG A 58 7.85 6.47 -9.88
N ILE A 59 6.53 6.64 -9.68
CA ILE A 59 6.02 7.03 -8.36
C ILE A 59 6.25 5.91 -7.32
N VAL A 60 6.35 4.67 -7.77
CA VAL A 60 6.59 3.54 -6.88
C VAL A 60 7.95 3.70 -6.18
N ASP A 61 8.97 4.13 -6.92
CA ASP A 61 10.29 4.36 -6.32
C ASP A 61 10.26 5.50 -5.29
N TYR A 62 9.46 6.54 -5.55
CA TYR A 62 9.24 7.61 -4.60
C TYR A 62 8.62 7.08 -3.30
N TYR A 63 7.59 6.24 -3.40
CA TYR A 63 6.95 5.67 -2.21
C TYR A 63 7.90 4.75 -1.45
N LEU A 64 8.74 3.99 -2.14
CA LEU A 64 9.71 3.14 -1.46
C LEU A 64 10.73 3.95 -0.68
N ARG A 65 11.23 5.05 -1.24
CA ARG A 65 12.14 5.95 -0.53
C ARG A 65 11.45 6.58 0.66
N ARG A 66 10.22 7.01 0.48
CA ARG A 66 9.42 7.61 1.55
C ARG A 66 9.21 6.60 2.69
N HIS A 67 8.91 5.35 2.37
CA HIS A 67 8.80 4.30 3.38
C HIS A 67 10.11 4.15 4.18
N ASN A 68 11.24 4.08 3.49
CA ASN A 68 12.53 3.93 4.16
C ASN A 68 12.84 5.11 5.08
N ASP A 69 12.45 6.32 4.69
CA ASP A 69 12.68 7.52 5.47
C ASP A 69 11.79 7.59 6.72
N LEU A 70 10.56 7.10 6.63
CA LEU A 70 9.55 7.32 7.66
C LEU A 70 9.31 6.13 8.59
N PHE A 71 9.66 4.93 8.16
CA PHE A 71 9.24 3.71 8.88
C PHE A 71 9.71 3.69 10.33
N TYR A 72 10.91 4.18 10.61
CA TYR A 72 11.48 4.17 11.95
C TYR A 72 11.38 5.52 12.67
N THR A 73 10.93 6.57 11.99
CA THR A 73 10.96 7.93 12.52
C THR A 73 9.58 8.57 12.67
N ASP A 74 8.57 8.08 11.95
CA ASP A 74 7.24 8.67 11.94
C ASP A 74 6.23 7.65 12.45
N ARG A 75 5.74 7.86 13.68
CA ARG A 75 4.81 6.93 14.34
C ARG A 75 3.47 6.84 13.60
N THR A 76 3.01 7.95 13.04
CA THR A 76 1.76 7.96 12.28
C THR A 76 1.86 7.06 11.08
N TYR A 77 2.94 7.21 10.30
CA TYR A 77 3.16 6.36 9.15
C TYR A 77 3.33 4.89 9.55
N THR A 78 4.12 4.61 10.59
CA THR A 78 4.33 3.24 11.05
C THR A 78 3.01 2.58 11.45
N GLY A 79 2.11 3.32 12.09
CA GLY A 79 0.78 2.84 12.42
C GLY A 79 -0.04 2.48 11.18
N VAL A 80 0.00 3.34 10.16
CA VAL A 80 -0.68 3.07 8.88
C VAL A 80 -0.10 1.82 8.23
N HIS A 81 1.21 1.72 8.19
CA HIS A 81 1.90 0.56 7.59
C HIS A 81 1.51 -0.75 8.29
N ASN A 82 1.48 -0.75 9.61
CA ASN A 82 1.09 -1.93 10.38
C ASN A 82 -0.37 -2.33 10.11
N LEU A 83 -1.25 -1.34 10.00
CA LEU A 83 -2.65 -1.59 9.69
C LEU A 83 -2.81 -2.22 8.30
N VAL A 84 -2.11 -1.67 7.30
CA VAL A 84 -2.12 -2.22 5.95
C VAL A 84 -1.59 -3.65 5.94
N ARG A 85 -0.50 -3.90 6.68
CA ARG A 85 0.06 -5.25 6.79
C ARG A 85 -0.96 -6.24 7.34
N LYS A 86 -1.72 -5.85 8.36
CA LYS A 86 -2.76 -6.71 8.92
C LYS A 86 -3.86 -7.00 7.91
N CYS A 87 -4.27 -5.99 7.15
CA CYS A 87 -5.31 -6.17 6.13
C CYS A 87 -4.86 -7.13 5.02
N LEU A 88 -3.59 -7.08 4.64
CA LEU A 88 -3.05 -7.87 3.54
C LEU A 88 -2.55 -9.25 3.98
N THR A 89 -2.39 -9.48 5.26
CA THR A 89 -1.93 -10.78 5.78
C THR A 89 -3.14 -11.69 6.00
N PRO A 90 -3.14 -12.91 5.43
CA PRO A 90 -4.22 -13.84 5.66
C PRO A 90 -4.36 -14.15 7.16
N GLN A 91 -5.59 -14.10 7.65
CA GLN A 91 -5.86 -14.48 9.02
C GLN A 91 -5.76 -16.00 9.16
N PRO A 92 -5.05 -16.53 10.16
CA PRO A 92 -5.08 -17.96 10.39
C PRO A 92 -6.49 -18.38 10.80
N PRO A 93 -6.94 -19.57 10.38
CA PRO A 93 -8.26 -20.04 10.84
C PRO A 93 -8.26 -20.16 12.36
N LEU A 94 -9.35 -19.72 12.97
CA LEU A 94 -9.51 -19.84 14.41
C LEU A 94 -9.58 -21.33 14.79
N PRO A 95 -8.90 -21.72 15.87
CA PRO A 95 -8.96 -23.11 16.32
C PRO A 95 -10.37 -23.52 16.78
#